data_dc9d0a1be52e7758d81d74da8bcb778d
#
_entry.id   dc9d0a1be52e7758d81d74da8bcb778d
#
_cell.length_a   1.000
_cell.length_b   1.000
_cell.length_c   1.000
_cell.angle_alpha   90.00
_cell.angle_beta   90.00
_cell.angle_gamma   90.00
#
_symmetry.space_group_name_H-M   'P 1'
#
loop_
_entity.id
_entity.type
_entity.pdbx_description
1 polymer ?
#
loop_
_entity_poly.entity_id
_entity_poly.type
_entity_poly.pdbx_seq_one_letter_code
_entity_poly.pdbx_strand_id
1 'polypeptide(L)'
;MKAKRKYILVPFDYSDYSIKASLLAFDLANKFNIEIIFLHAYQDEESNVSEAANNAKDFYDKEIKAGRLPDAAYSFILRKGVPEDEIKRFIRRDEPLVIIMGTRGKDRKINDLIGSVTAEVMDISEAPVFAVPESVELKSFNEIKNIGYATSLSDPDLKAFESMMEFMKPYNFTIMFVHILESGEVASLYKGKIDYLQNYISDKYPNINTAFKLIPAEKSLAVELNDYYVANQIDVLAVKSNHRNIFSRIFVASLAKKLVFQAKTPLIVLH
;
A
#
# COMPACT_ATOMS: atom_id res chain seq x y z
N MET A 1 7.45 28.57 8.00
CA MET A 1 6.80 27.27 8.28
C MET A 1 7.91 26.23 8.37
N LYS A 2 8.01 25.48 9.48
CA LYS A 2 8.92 24.32 9.52
C LYS A 2 8.41 23.29 8.50
N ALA A 3 9.29 22.80 7.63
CA ALA A 3 8.96 21.71 6.73
C ALA A 3 8.41 20.54 7.57
N LYS A 4 7.22 20.04 7.25
CA LYS A 4 6.66 18.84 7.90
C LYS A 4 7.66 17.70 7.72
N ARG A 5 8.07 17.07 8.82
CA ARG A 5 9.02 15.96 8.79
C ARG A 5 8.29 14.75 8.18
N LYS A 6 8.73 14.29 7.01
CA LYS A 6 8.19 13.07 6.41
C LYS A 6 8.63 11.86 7.25
N TYR A 7 7.75 10.89 7.42
CA TYR A 7 8.00 9.64 8.14
C TYR A 7 7.19 8.50 7.51
N ILE A 8 7.54 7.27 7.84
CA ILE A 8 6.78 6.07 7.47
C ILE A 8 6.00 5.63 8.71
N LEU A 9 4.70 5.43 8.57
CA LEU A 9 3.87 4.88 9.65
C LEU A 9 3.70 3.37 9.44
N VAL A 10 3.99 2.61 10.51
CA VAL A 10 3.74 1.17 10.56
C VAL A 10 2.81 0.88 11.74
N PRO A 11 1.50 0.70 11.52
CA PRO A 11 0.61 0.12 12.52
C PRO A 11 1.13 -1.27 12.90
N PHE A 12 1.37 -1.50 14.20
CA PHE A 12 2.16 -2.64 14.66
C PHE A 12 1.45 -3.36 15.82
N ASP A 13 1.24 -4.66 15.67
CA ASP A 13 0.55 -5.50 16.65
C ASP A 13 1.39 -6.73 17.09
N TYR A 14 2.67 -6.71 16.78
CA TYR A 14 3.63 -7.81 17.05
C TYR A 14 3.27 -9.13 16.36
N SER A 15 2.40 -9.12 15.36
CA SER A 15 2.13 -10.27 14.51
C SER A 15 3.22 -10.45 13.44
N ASP A 16 3.33 -11.67 12.88
CA ASP A 16 4.23 -11.93 11.76
C ASP A 16 3.95 -11.03 10.55
N TYR A 17 2.69 -10.60 10.38
CA TYR A 17 2.26 -9.67 9.33
C TYR A 17 2.84 -8.27 9.53
N SER A 18 2.76 -7.76 10.75
CA SER A 18 3.32 -6.44 11.08
C SER A 18 4.86 -6.45 11.04
N ILE A 19 5.48 -7.57 11.42
CA ILE A 19 6.93 -7.76 11.29
C ILE A 19 7.34 -7.77 9.80
N LYS A 20 6.63 -8.52 8.94
CA LYS A 20 6.90 -8.50 7.49
C LYS A 20 6.74 -7.11 6.87
N ALA A 21 5.67 -6.39 7.23
CA ALA A 21 5.45 -5.02 6.78
C ALA A 21 6.61 -4.09 7.20
N SER A 22 7.17 -4.29 8.40
CA SER A 22 8.28 -3.49 8.91
C SER A 22 9.57 -3.63 8.08
N LEU A 23 9.84 -4.79 7.49
CA LEU A 23 11.04 -5.00 6.67
C LEU A 23 11.06 -4.04 5.46
N LEU A 24 9.91 -3.86 4.82
CA LEU A 24 9.75 -2.88 3.73
C LEU A 24 9.90 -1.43 4.23
N ALA A 25 9.42 -1.16 5.45
CA ALA A 25 9.58 0.16 6.05
C ALA A 25 11.06 0.51 6.27
N PHE A 26 11.88 -0.44 6.71
CA PHE A 26 13.33 -0.24 6.86
C PHE A 26 14.03 0.03 5.52
N ASP A 27 13.69 -0.72 4.46
CA ASP A 27 14.23 -0.48 3.11
C ASP A 27 13.92 0.96 2.64
N LEU A 28 12.66 1.37 2.76
CA LEU A 28 12.21 2.70 2.35
C LEU A 28 12.80 3.81 3.22
N ALA A 29 12.83 3.63 4.54
CA ALA A 29 13.36 4.60 5.49
C ALA A 29 14.85 4.90 5.24
N ASN A 30 15.63 3.86 5.00
CA ASN A 30 17.03 3.99 4.62
C ASN A 30 17.18 4.76 3.30
N LYS A 31 16.37 4.42 2.29
CA LYS A 31 16.42 5.07 0.96
C LYS A 31 16.13 6.57 1.02
N PHE A 32 15.24 7.00 1.89
CA PHE A 32 14.83 8.40 2.04
C PHE A 32 15.48 9.12 3.22
N ASN A 33 16.24 8.42 4.06
CA ASN A 33 16.79 8.92 5.33
C ASN A 33 15.70 9.57 6.21
N ILE A 34 14.59 8.85 6.41
CA ILE A 34 13.45 9.27 7.23
C ILE A 34 13.17 8.26 8.34
N GLU A 35 12.43 8.70 9.36
CA GLU A 35 12.09 7.88 10.52
C GLU A 35 10.94 6.92 10.23
N ILE A 36 10.99 5.73 10.84
CA ILE A 36 9.86 4.81 10.95
C ILE A 36 9.18 5.03 12.30
N ILE A 37 7.86 5.20 12.28
CA ILE A 37 7.04 5.24 13.50
C ILE A 37 6.21 3.96 13.58
N PHE A 38 6.54 3.10 14.54
CA PHE A 38 5.72 1.95 14.91
C PHE A 38 4.63 2.41 15.86
N LEU A 39 3.37 2.34 15.43
CA LEU A 39 2.21 2.71 16.26
C LEU A 39 1.50 1.45 16.72
N HIS A 40 1.57 1.15 18.01
CA HIS A 40 0.82 0.09 18.66
C HIS A 40 -0.32 0.67 19.49
N ALA A 41 -1.56 0.27 19.19
CA ALA A 41 -2.73 0.60 19.96
C ALA A 41 -3.22 -0.62 20.75
N TYR A 42 -3.58 -0.43 22.03
CA TYR A 42 -4.03 -1.48 22.93
C TYR A 42 -5.26 -1.04 23.73
N GLN A 43 -6.17 -1.95 24.05
CA GLN A 43 -7.42 -1.64 24.75
C GLN A 43 -7.33 -1.91 26.25
N ASP A 44 -6.81 -3.06 26.62
CA ASP A 44 -6.72 -3.49 28.01
C ASP A 44 -5.40 -3.06 28.67
N GLU A 45 -5.33 -3.16 30.01
CA GLU A 45 -4.08 -3.05 30.74
C GLU A 45 -3.24 -4.32 30.44
N GLU A 46 -2.72 -4.42 29.25
CA GLU A 46 -1.68 -5.40 28.96
C GLU A 46 -0.46 -5.02 29.80
N SER A 47 -0.28 -5.75 30.90
CA SER A 47 0.88 -5.59 31.81
C SER A 47 2.24 -5.69 31.08
N ASN A 48 2.24 -6.11 29.82
CA ASN A 48 3.41 -6.45 29.04
C ASN A 48 3.57 -5.61 27.74
N VAL A 49 2.76 -4.56 27.51
CA VAL A 49 2.87 -3.73 26.28
C VAL A 49 4.26 -3.08 26.15
N SER A 50 4.77 -2.56 27.26
CA SER A 50 6.11 -1.96 27.29
C SER A 50 7.21 -3.03 27.09
N GLU A 51 7.03 -4.22 27.63
CA GLU A 51 7.96 -5.35 27.45
C GLU A 51 7.95 -5.82 25.98
N ALA A 52 6.78 -5.96 25.37
CA ALA A 52 6.65 -6.32 23.97
C ALA A 52 7.31 -5.29 23.04
N ALA A 53 7.16 -3.99 23.35
CA ALA A 53 7.83 -2.93 22.59
C ALA A 53 9.37 -2.99 22.76
N ASN A 54 9.86 -3.26 23.96
CA ASN A 54 11.29 -3.41 24.21
C ASN A 54 11.86 -4.64 23.49
N ASN A 55 11.16 -5.79 23.53
CA ASN A 55 11.56 -6.99 22.81
C ASN A 55 11.62 -6.78 21.30
N ALA A 56 10.65 -6.06 20.74
CA ALA A 56 10.65 -5.69 19.32
C ALA A 56 11.83 -4.74 18.99
N LYS A 57 12.12 -3.78 19.87
CA LYS A 57 13.26 -2.89 19.72
C LYS A 57 14.59 -3.68 19.74
N ASP A 58 14.76 -4.55 20.71
CA ASP A 58 15.96 -5.38 20.82
C ASP A 58 16.15 -6.27 19.58
N PHE A 59 15.05 -6.80 19.04
CA PHE A 59 15.06 -7.56 17.78
C PHE A 59 15.57 -6.70 16.63
N TYR A 60 14.99 -5.51 16.39
CA TYR A 60 15.40 -4.65 15.27
C TYR A 60 16.84 -4.15 15.44
N ASP A 61 17.24 -3.73 16.64
CA ASP A 61 18.62 -3.30 16.93
C ASP A 61 19.62 -4.41 16.63
N LYS A 62 19.28 -5.67 16.95
CA LYS A 62 20.09 -6.84 16.65
C LYS A 62 20.18 -7.11 15.15
N GLU A 63 19.08 -7.00 14.43
CA GLU A 63 19.03 -7.22 12.98
C GLU A 63 19.81 -6.14 12.22
N ILE A 64 19.73 -4.88 12.64
CA ILE A 64 20.51 -3.76 12.09
C ILE A 64 21.99 -3.96 12.36
N LYS A 65 22.39 -4.25 13.61
CA LYS A 65 23.80 -4.51 13.97
C LYS A 65 24.41 -5.69 13.21
N ALA A 66 23.59 -6.68 12.88
CA ALA A 66 24.01 -7.85 12.11
C ALA A 66 24.03 -7.59 10.58
N GLY A 67 23.66 -6.40 10.12
CA GLY A 67 23.58 -6.05 8.71
C GLY A 67 22.46 -6.76 7.93
N ARG A 68 21.47 -7.35 8.64
CA ARG A 68 20.31 -8.00 8.01
C ARG A 68 19.18 -7.03 7.72
N LEU A 69 19.15 -5.89 8.42
CA LEU A 69 18.27 -4.75 8.11
C LEU A 69 19.12 -3.51 7.83
N PRO A 70 18.64 -2.63 6.94
CA PRO A 70 19.26 -1.32 6.74
C PRO A 70 19.24 -0.49 8.03
N ASP A 71 20.26 0.35 8.22
CA ASP A 71 20.29 1.31 9.33
C ASP A 71 19.28 2.44 9.03
N ALA A 72 18.25 2.56 9.87
CA ALA A 72 17.25 3.60 9.80
C ALA A 72 16.77 3.99 11.19
N ALA A 73 16.45 5.28 11.37
CA ALA A 73 15.86 5.74 12.62
C ALA A 73 14.44 5.20 12.78
N TYR A 74 14.10 4.71 13.97
CA TYR A 74 12.75 4.26 14.28
C TYR A 74 12.37 4.55 15.73
N SER A 75 11.06 4.62 15.98
CA SER A 75 10.50 4.80 17.32
C SER A 75 9.20 4.00 17.49
N PHE A 76 8.91 3.60 18.74
CA PHE A 76 7.63 2.99 19.10
C PHE A 76 6.75 4.00 19.81
N ILE A 77 5.50 4.10 19.37
CA ILE A 77 4.45 4.89 20.02
C ILE A 77 3.36 3.94 20.49
N LEU A 78 3.15 3.91 21.81
CA LEU A 78 2.12 3.11 22.45
C LEU A 78 0.91 4.01 22.72
N ARG A 79 -0.29 3.58 22.34
CA ARG A 79 -1.54 4.30 22.53
C ARG A 79 -2.61 3.41 23.15
N LYS A 80 -3.22 3.85 24.24
CA LYS A 80 -4.38 3.17 24.82
C LYS A 80 -5.64 3.62 24.07
N GLY A 81 -6.35 2.69 23.44
CA GLY A 81 -7.55 2.94 22.67
C GLY A 81 -7.84 1.90 21.61
N VAL A 82 -8.90 2.11 20.86
CA VAL A 82 -9.25 1.29 19.69
C VAL A 82 -8.24 1.56 18.57
N PRO A 83 -7.62 0.52 17.98
CA PRO A 83 -6.56 0.69 16.99
C PRO A 83 -6.92 1.62 15.84
N GLU A 84 -8.10 1.47 15.25
CA GLU A 84 -8.60 2.29 14.15
C GLU A 84 -8.66 3.78 14.53
N ASP A 85 -9.18 4.08 15.72
CA ASP A 85 -9.32 5.45 16.21
C ASP A 85 -7.97 6.10 16.52
N GLU A 86 -7.04 5.34 17.13
CA GLU A 86 -5.71 5.87 17.46
C GLU A 86 -4.86 6.09 16.21
N ILE A 87 -4.91 5.20 15.22
CA ILE A 87 -4.25 5.41 13.93
C ILE A 87 -4.84 6.64 13.23
N LYS A 88 -6.18 6.77 13.19
CA LYS A 88 -6.86 7.93 12.60
C LYS A 88 -6.48 9.25 13.26
N ARG A 89 -6.40 9.28 14.59
CA ARG A 89 -5.96 10.47 15.34
C ARG A 89 -4.51 10.82 15.01
N PHE A 90 -3.67 9.80 14.84
CA PHE A 90 -2.26 9.98 14.57
C PHE A 90 -2.02 10.58 13.18
N ILE A 91 -2.61 10.00 12.13
CA ILE A 91 -2.45 10.46 10.75
C ILE A 91 -3.03 11.86 10.49
N ARG A 92 -4.08 12.27 11.23
CA ARG A 92 -4.65 13.62 11.13
C ARG A 92 -3.73 14.73 11.63
N ARG A 93 -2.80 14.43 12.51
CA ARG A 93 -1.86 15.42 13.06
C ARG A 93 -0.66 15.63 12.17
N ASP A 94 -0.11 14.55 11.65
CA ASP A 94 1.09 14.54 10.85
C ASP A 94 0.92 13.49 9.74
N GLU A 95 0.88 13.95 8.50
CA GLU A 95 0.68 13.09 7.33
C GLU A 95 1.95 12.28 7.03
N PRO A 96 1.91 10.93 7.08
CA PRO A 96 3.04 10.10 6.72
C PRO A 96 3.30 10.15 5.21
N LEU A 97 4.54 9.83 4.80
CA LEU A 97 4.87 9.62 3.39
C LEU A 97 4.09 8.41 2.82
N VAL A 98 3.98 7.37 3.63
CA VAL A 98 3.24 6.14 3.34
C VAL A 98 2.93 5.43 4.64
N ILE A 99 1.82 4.71 4.69
CA ILE A 99 1.49 3.75 5.74
C ILE A 99 1.80 2.36 5.20
N ILE A 100 2.65 1.59 5.89
CA ILE A 100 2.97 0.21 5.51
C ILE A 100 2.42 -0.71 6.59
N MET A 101 1.53 -1.63 6.22
CA MET A 101 0.88 -2.50 7.20
C MET A 101 0.57 -3.88 6.65
N GLY A 102 0.47 -4.87 7.54
CA GLY A 102 -0.01 -6.19 7.17
C GLY A 102 -1.50 -6.16 6.80
N THR A 103 -1.94 -7.04 5.94
CA THR A 103 -3.38 -7.15 5.61
C THR A 103 -4.22 -7.71 6.75
N ARG A 104 -3.61 -8.34 7.75
CA ARG A 104 -4.26 -8.93 8.93
C ARG A 104 -3.48 -8.64 10.19
N GLY A 105 -4.13 -8.77 11.35
CA GLY A 105 -3.53 -8.70 12.68
C GLY A 105 -3.64 -10.03 13.43
N LYS A 106 -3.41 -9.99 14.76
CA LYS A 106 -3.47 -11.16 15.65
C LYS A 106 -4.87 -11.81 15.71
N ASP A 107 -5.94 -11.02 15.60
CA ASP A 107 -7.32 -11.48 15.72
C ASP A 107 -7.82 -12.06 14.39
N ARG A 108 -7.52 -13.34 14.18
CA ARG A 108 -7.87 -14.08 12.96
C ARG A 108 -9.35 -14.47 12.93
N LYS A 109 -10.18 -13.78 12.17
CA LYS A 109 -11.39 -14.39 11.62
C LYS A 109 -11.00 -15.08 10.31
N ILE A 110 -11.14 -16.41 10.28
CA ILE A 110 -10.64 -17.30 9.19
C ILE A 110 -11.15 -16.89 7.80
N ASN A 111 -12.24 -16.15 7.71
CA ASN A 111 -12.87 -15.76 6.44
C ASN A 111 -12.57 -14.32 5.99
N ASP A 112 -11.91 -13.48 6.81
CA ASP A 112 -11.62 -12.10 6.44
C ASP A 112 -10.25 -12.02 5.78
N LEU A 113 -10.23 -11.62 4.52
CA LEU A 113 -9.01 -11.49 3.72
C LEU A 113 -8.22 -10.22 4.07
N ILE A 114 -8.90 -9.21 4.60
CA ILE A 114 -8.33 -8.00 5.21
C ILE A 114 -8.94 -7.83 6.59
N GLY A 115 -8.11 -7.54 7.58
CA GLY A 115 -8.57 -7.19 8.93
C GLY A 115 -9.31 -5.85 8.95
N SER A 116 -10.17 -5.66 9.98
CA SER A 116 -10.97 -4.44 10.14
C SER A 116 -10.10 -3.19 10.19
N VAL A 117 -9.03 -3.22 10.98
CA VAL A 117 -8.07 -2.11 11.10
C VAL A 117 -7.50 -1.71 9.75
N THR A 118 -7.02 -2.69 8.95
CA THR A 118 -6.42 -2.41 7.64
C THR A 118 -7.45 -1.86 6.67
N ALA A 119 -8.66 -2.42 6.64
CA ALA A 119 -9.74 -1.95 5.80
C ALA A 119 -10.13 -0.50 6.13
N GLU A 120 -10.23 -0.16 7.42
CA GLU A 120 -10.57 1.18 7.86
C GLU A 120 -9.46 2.18 7.58
N VAL A 121 -8.19 1.82 7.83
CA VAL A 121 -7.05 2.69 7.50
C VAL A 121 -7.00 3.00 6.02
N MET A 122 -7.25 2.01 5.16
CA MET A 122 -7.36 2.21 3.71
C MET A 122 -8.51 3.13 3.29
N ASP A 123 -9.58 3.22 4.07
CA ASP A 123 -10.74 4.07 3.77
C ASP A 123 -10.56 5.52 4.25
N ILE A 124 -9.90 5.71 5.39
CA ILE A 124 -9.81 7.01 6.06
C ILE A 124 -8.51 7.77 5.83
N SER A 125 -7.45 7.10 5.37
CA SER A 125 -6.15 7.72 5.17
C SER A 125 -6.13 8.60 3.93
N GLU A 126 -5.52 9.78 4.03
CA GLU A 126 -5.18 10.60 2.86
C GLU A 126 -3.80 10.23 2.31
N ALA A 127 -2.95 9.63 3.15
CA ALA A 127 -1.65 9.10 2.72
C ALA A 127 -1.79 7.73 2.04
N PRO A 128 -0.89 7.40 1.10
CA PRO A 128 -0.84 6.07 0.50
C PRO A 128 -0.75 4.96 1.54
N VAL A 129 -1.50 3.87 1.36
CA VAL A 129 -1.44 2.69 2.22
C VAL A 129 -0.90 1.51 1.42
N PHE A 130 0.26 0.99 1.83
CA PHE A 130 0.86 -0.22 1.28
C PHE A 130 0.53 -1.41 2.18
N ALA A 131 -0.37 -2.26 1.73
CA ALA A 131 -0.81 -3.44 2.46
C ALA A 131 -0.10 -4.70 1.98
N VAL A 132 0.52 -5.42 2.92
CA VAL A 132 1.35 -6.60 2.67
C VAL A 132 0.63 -7.87 3.11
N PRO A 133 0.26 -8.79 2.18
CA PRO A 133 -0.30 -10.08 2.53
C PRO A 133 0.71 -11.01 3.22
N GLU A 134 0.24 -11.93 4.06
CA GLU A 134 1.08 -12.92 4.75
C GLU A 134 1.96 -13.75 3.80
N SER A 135 1.35 -14.15 2.70
CA SER A 135 1.97 -15.05 1.73
C SER A 135 3.05 -14.40 0.86
N VAL A 136 3.24 -13.09 0.99
CA VAL A 136 4.22 -12.33 0.22
C VAL A 136 5.53 -12.28 0.99
N GLU A 137 6.61 -12.68 0.33
CA GLU A 137 7.96 -12.62 0.88
C GLU A 137 8.77 -11.46 0.28
N LEU A 138 8.16 -10.27 0.22
CA LEU A 138 8.81 -9.07 -0.25
C LEU A 138 9.65 -8.45 0.88
N LYS A 139 10.96 -8.33 0.70
CA LYS A 139 11.89 -7.76 1.67
C LYS A 139 12.37 -6.36 1.30
N SER A 140 12.25 -6.00 0.03
CA SER A 140 12.70 -4.71 -0.50
C SER A 140 11.80 -4.26 -1.64
N PHE A 141 11.58 -2.98 -1.75
CA PHE A 141 10.91 -2.37 -2.92
C PHE A 141 11.68 -2.58 -4.24
N ASN A 142 12.99 -2.90 -4.18
CA ASN A 142 13.77 -3.27 -5.36
C ASN A 142 13.32 -4.59 -6.02
N GLU A 143 12.59 -5.43 -5.29
CA GLU A 143 12.06 -6.69 -5.80
C GLU A 143 10.81 -6.49 -6.68
N ILE A 144 10.14 -5.34 -6.54
CA ILE A 144 8.97 -4.96 -7.35
C ILE A 144 9.44 -4.59 -8.75
N LYS A 145 8.99 -5.34 -9.75
CA LYS A 145 9.30 -5.10 -11.17
C LYS A 145 8.10 -4.58 -11.94
N ASN A 146 6.90 -5.06 -11.62
CA ASN A 146 5.68 -4.74 -12.32
C ASN A 146 4.60 -4.26 -11.35
N ILE A 147 4.14 -3.02 -11.52
CA ILE A 147 3.01 -2.46 -10.78
C ILE A 147 1.81 -2.34 -11.71
N GLY A 148 0.71 -2.99 -11.36
CA GLY A 148 -0.57 -2.80 -12.05
C GLY A 148 -1.35 -1.66 -11.43
N TYR A 149 -1.58 -0.57 -12.16
CA TYR A 149 -2.40 0.54 -11.69
C TYR A 149 -3.77 0.54 -12.36
N ALA A 150 -4.79 0.16 -11.61
CA ALA A 150 -6.17 0.24 -12.07
C ALA A 150 -6.64 1.71 -12.05
N THR A 151 -7.05 2.23 -13.18
CA THR A 151 -7.32 3.66 -13.37
C THR A 151 -8.55 3.93 -14.24
N SER A 152 -9.23 5.05 -13.99
CA SER A 152 -10.24 5.60 -14.89
C SER A 152 -9.64 6.57 -15.93
N LEU A 153 -8.32 6.75 -15.92
CA LEU A 153 -7.60 7.72 -16.76
C LEU A 153 -8.10 9.17 -16.56
N SER A 154 -8.43 9.53 -15.31
CA SER A 154 -8.91 10.86 -14.92
C SER A 154 -7.81 11.66 -14.20
N ASP A 155 -7.94 13.00 -14.13
CA ASP A 155 -7.00 13.86 -13.40
C ASP A 155 -6.84 13.48 -11.92
N PRO A 156 -7.91 13.09 -11.18
CA PRO A 156 -7.76 12.57 -9.82
C PRO A 156 -6.90 11.32 -9.73
N ASP A 157 -6.92 10.44 -10.74
CA ASP A 157 -6.08 9.25 -10.76
C ASP A 157 -4.61 9.59 -11.01
N LEU A 158 -4.35 10.64 -11.79
CA LEU A 158 -3.00 11.15 -11.99
C LEU A 158 -2.42 11.71 -10.68
N LYS A 159 -3.21 12.47 -9.90
CA LYS A 159 -2.77 12.96 -8.57
C LYS A 159 -2.48 11.82 -7.61
N ALA A 160 -3.33 10.79 -7.60
CA ALA A 160 -3.13 9.58 -6.80
C ALA A 160 -1.85 8.84 -7.25
N PHE A 161 -1.61 8.70 -8.55
CA PHE A 161 -0.36 8.19 -9.09
C PHE A 161 0.86 9.00 -8.60
N GLU A 162 0.79 10.32 -8.60
CA GLU A 162 1.87 11.18 -8.11
C GLU A 162 2.18 10.95 -6.63
N SER A 163 1.16 10.73 -5.79
CA SER A 163 1.35 10.40 -4.38
C SER A 163 2.09 9.06 -4.19
N MET A 164 1.82 8.06 -5.04
CA MET A 164 2.60 6.83 -5.08
C MET A 164 4.04 7.09 -5.47
N MET A 165 4.27 7.92 -6.49
CA MET A 165 5.61 8.24 -6.97
C MET A 165 6.45 9.00 -5.93
N GLU A 166 5.86 9.64 -4.93
CA GLU A 166 6.62 10.26 -3.85
C GLU A 166 7.52 9.27 -3.12
N PHE A 167 7.09 8.02 -2.94
CA PHE A 167 7.88 6.99 -2.28
C PHE A 167 8.42 5.90 -3.22
N MET A 168 7.85 5.73 -4.41
CA MET A 168 8.29 4.71 -5.37
C MET A 168 9.37 5.17 -6.34
N LYS A 169 9.51 6.48 -6.60
CA LYS A 169 10.45 7.02 -7.60
C LYS A 169 11.93 6.62 -7.47
N PRO A 170 12.47 6.24 -6.29
CA PRO A 170 13.86 5.78 -6.21
C PRO A 170 14.07 4.35 -6.71
N TYR A 171 13.02 3.63 -7.03
CA TYR A 171 13.07 2.23 -7.48
C TYR A 171 12.81 2.13 -8.98
N ASN A 172 13.26 1.03 -9.58
CA ASN A 172 13.10 0.76 -11.01
C ASN A 172 12.01 -0.29 -11.21
N PHE A 173 10.93 0.09 -11.87
CA PHE A 173 9.80 -0.78 -12.16
C PHE A 173 9.10 -0.37 -13.45
N THR A 174 8.27 -1.25 -13.96
CA THR A 174 7.30 -0.95 -15.02
C THR A 174 5.94 -0.72 -14.39
N ILE A 175 5.23 0.34 -14.78
CA ILE A 175 3.86 0.55 -14.37
C ILE A 175 2.91 0.28 -15.55
N MET A 176 1.94 -0.60 -15.30
CA MET A 176 0.90 -0.97 -16.26
C MET A 176 -0.41 -0.29 -15.87
N PHE A 177 -0.77 0.77 -16.57
CA PHE A 177 -2.05 1.45 -16.42
C PHE A 177 -3.14 0.61 -17.08
N VAL A 178 -4.08 0.12 -16.28
CA VAL A 178 -5.16 -0.75 -16.72
C VAL A 178 -6.48 -0.04 -16.56
N HIS A 179 -7.19 0.17 -17.66
CA HIS A 179 -8.54 0.73 -17.69
C HIS A 179 -9.51 -0.30 -18.28
N ILE A 180 -10.62 -0.52 -17.57
CA ILE A 180 -11.70 -1.39 -18.04
C ILE A 180 -12.74 -0.53 -18.74
N LEU A 181 -12.96 -0.80 -20.02
CA LEU A 181 -13.95 -0.11 -20.82
C LEU A 181 -15.38 -0.52 -20.39
N GLU A 182 -16.22 0.45 -20.08
CA GLU A 182 -17.63 0.19 -19.79
C GLU A 182 -18.40 -0.19 -21.08
N SER A 183 -19.59 -0.75 -20.92
CA SER A 183 -20.42 -1.15 -22.07
C SER A 183 -20.73 0.05 -22.96
N GLY A 184 -20.39 -0.05 -24.24
CA GLY A 184 -20.56 1.02 -25.22
C GLY A 184 -19.37 1.97 -25.36
N GLU A 185 -18.37 1.87 -24.52
CA GLU A 185 -17.12 2.62 -24.68
C GLU A 185 -16.21 1.97 -25.75
N VAL A 186 -15.50 2.81 -26.48
CA VAL A 186 -14.55 2.37 -27.49
C VAL A 186 -13.15 2.90 -27.18
N ALA A 187 -12.14 2.08 -27.42
CA ALA A 187 -10.75 2.39 -27.09
C ALA A 187 -10.23 3.71 -27.71
N SER A 188 -10.76 4.10 -28.87
CA SER A 188 -10.37 5.34 -29.54
C SER A 188 -10.66 6.60 -28.75
N LEU A 189 -11.65 6.59 -27.83
CA LEU A 189 -11.98 7.72 -26.95
C LEU A 189 -10.86 8.05 -25.95
N TYR A 190 -10.02 7.05 -25.65
CA TYR A 190 -8.98 7.16 -24.63
C TYR A 190 -7.59 7.48 -25.20
N LYS A 191 -7.43 7.44 -26.53
CA LYS A 191 -6.12 7.64 -27.19
C LYS A 191 -5.45 8.94 -26.74
N GLY A 192 -6.14 10.07 -26.84
CA GLY A 192 -5.59 11.38 -26.47
C GLY A 192 -5.21 11.48 -24.98
N LYS A 193 -5.98 10.84 -24.08
CA LYS A 193 -5.66 10.76 -22.65
C LYS A 193 -4.41 9.91 -22.41
N ILE A 194 -4.29 8.77 -23.08
CA ILE A 194 -3.14 7.89 -22.97
C ILE A 194 -1.89 8.58 -23.48
N ASP A 195 -1.94 9.20 -24.66
CA ASP A 195 -0.81 9.94 -25.24
C ASP A 195 -0.35 11.08 -24.29
N TYR A 196 -1.30 11.81 -23.71
CA TYR A 196 -0.99 12.85 -22.72
C TYR A 196 -0.31 12.27 -21.48
N LEU A 197 -0.88 11.23 -20.87
CA LEU A 197 -0.32 10.60 -19.66
C LEU A 197 1.06 10.00 -19.92
N GLN A 198 1.25 9.35 -21.07
CA GLN A 198 2.53 8.77 -21.46
C GLN A 198 3.61 9.83 -21.57
N ASN A 199 3.33 10.95 -22.24
CA ASN A 199 4.26 12.07 -22.36
C ASN A 199 4.54 12.70 -20.99
N TYR A 200 3.50 12.98 -20.21
CA TYR A 200 3.63 13.55 -18.88
C TYR A 200 4.53 12.68 -17.96
N ILE A 201 4.30 11.37 -17.96
CA ILE A 201 5.05 10.45 -17.10
C ILE A 201 6.50 10.32 -17.60
N SER A 202 6.72 10.21 -18.90
CA SER A 202 8.08 10.10 -19.47
C SER A 202 8.92 11.35 -19.21
N ASP A 203 8.30 12.55 -19.24
CA ASP A 203 8.98 13.80 -18.95
C ASP A 203 9.32 13.94 -17.47
N LYS A 204 8.39 13.57 -16.59
CA LYS A 204 8.54 13.75 -15.14
C LYS A 204 9.33 12.62 -14.47
N TYR A 205 9.22 11.41 -14.99
CA TYR A 205 9.81 10.18 -14.44
C TYR A 205 10.52 9.36 -15.53
N PRO A 206 11.63 9.85 -16.11
CA PRO A 206 12.26 9.26 -17.30
C PRO A 206 12.79 7.83 -17.08
N ASN A 207 12.98 7.42 -15.83
CA ASN A 207 13.47 6.07 -15.48
C ASN A 207 12.34 5.06 -15.25
N ILE A 208 11.07 5.46 -15.41
CA ILE A 208 9.92 4.58 -15.21
C ILE A 208 9.36 4.14 -16.55
N ASN A 209 9.32 2.83 -16.77
CA ASN A 209 8.66 2.27 -17.94
C ASN A 209 7.14 2.27 -17.73
N THR A 210 6.39 2.63 -18.77
CA THR A 210 4.94 2.64 -18.74
C THR A 210 4.34 1.79 -19.85
N ALA A 211 3.25 1.10 -19.52
CA ALA A 211 2.39 0.41 -20.47
C ALA A 211 0.93 0.79 -20.18
N PHE A 212 0.12 0.86 -21.24
CA PHE A 212 -1.31 1.18 -21.13
C PHE A 212 -2.14 0.05 -21.73
N LYS A 213 -3.14 -0.41 -20.98
CA LYS A 213 -4.04 -1.46 -21.41
C LYS A 213 -5.49 -1.05 -21.23
N LEU A 214 -6.25 -1.09 -22.30
CA LEU A 214 -7.71 -0.97 -22.30
C LEU A 214 -8.30 -2.38 -22.42
N ILE A 215 -9.14 -2.79 -21.50
CA ILE A 215 -9.75 -4.11 -21.45
C ILE A 215 -11.26 -3.97 -21.62
N PRO A 216 -11.89 -4.58 -22.62
CA PRO A 216 -13.36 -4.63 -22.71
C PRO A 216 -13.96 -5.34 -21.48
N ALA A 217 -15.03 -4.79 -20.92
CA ALA A 217 -15.75 -5.42 -19.80
C ALA A 217 -16.61 -6.59 -20.29
N GLU A 218 -16.04 -7.76 -20.45
CA GLU A 218 -16.76 -9.00 -20.76
C GLU A 218 -17.17 -9.77 -19.51
N LYS A 219 -16.43 -9.59 -18.43
CA LYS A 219 -16.66 -10.18 -17.11
C LYS A 219 -16.80 -9.08 -16.06
N SER A 220 -16.87 -9.45 -14.79
CA SER A 220 -16.79 -8.43 -13.73
C SER A 220 -15.40 -7.79 -13.68
N LEU A 221 -15.35 -6.50 -13.32
CA LEU A 221 -14.11 -5.71 -13.17
C LEU A 221 -13.00 -6.48 -12.44
N ALA A 222 -13.35 -7.16 -11.35
CA ALA A 222 -12.39 -7.90 -10.56
C ALA A 222 -11.80 -9.11 -11.30
N VAL A 223 -12.60 -9.79 -12.10
CA VAL A 223 -12.14 -10.95 -12.88
C VAL A 223 -11.22 -10.50 -14.00
N GLU A 224 -11.59 -9.45 -14.74
CA GLU A 224 -10.75 -8.89 -15.80
C GLU A 224 -9.39 -8.41 -15.28
N LEU A 225 -9.40 -7.67 -14.17
CA LEU A 225 -8.16 -7.20 -13.54
C LEU A 225 -7.29 -8.38 -13.07
N ASN A 226 -7.90 -9.39 -12.41
CA ASN A 226 -7.15 -10.55 -11.94
C ASN A 226 -6.54 -11.33 -13.10
N ASP A 227 -7.32 -11.64 -14.14
CA ASP A 227 -6.83 -12.37 -15.32
C ASP A 227 -5.66 -11.63 -15.97
N TYR A 228 -5.77 -10.31 -16.08
CA TYR A 228 -4.70 -9.47 -16.63
C TYR A 228 -3.46 -9.49 -15.72
N TYR A 229 -3.63 -9.35 -14.40
CA TYR A 229 -2.49 -9.28 -13.47
C TYR A 229 -1.73 -10.60 -13.37
N VAL A 230 -2.44 -11.73 -13.36
CA VAL A 230 -1.81 -13.05 -13.38
C VAL A 230 -1.03 -13.25 -14.69
N ALA A 231 -1.63 -12.90 -15.83
CA ALA A 231 -0.98 -13.05 -17.14
C ALA A 231 0.26 -12.16 -17.32
N ASN A 232 0.32 -11.02 -16.64
CA ASN A 232 1.42 -10.05 -16.75
C ASN A 232 2.37 -10.03 -15.56
N GLN A 233 2.28 -11.02 -14.65
CA GLN A 233 3.17 -11.16 -13.50
C GLN A 233 3.27 -9.87 -12.68
N ILE A 234 2.12 -9.31 -12.30
CA ILE A 234 2.06 -8.08 -11.51
C ILE A 234 2.48 -8.38 -10.06
N ASP A 235 3.52 -7.69 -9.59
CA ASP A 235 4.06 -7.84 -8.23
C ASP A 235 3.25 -7.04 -7.20
N VAL A 236 2.71 -5.89 -7.60
CA VAL A 236 1.94 -5.00 -6.73
C VAL A 236 0.75 -4.42 -7.49
N LEU A 237 -0.41 -4.42 -6.87
CA LEU A 237 -1.59 -3.74 -7.39
C LEU A 237 -1.71 -2.36 -6.75
N ALA A 238 -1.88 -1.31 -7.56
CA ALA A 238 -2.20 0.03 -7.11
C ALA A 238 -3.62 0.43 -7.56
N VAL A 239 -4.38 1.00 -6.64
CA VAL A 239 -5.75 1.47 -6.90
C VAL A 239 -5.98 2.80 -6.19
N LYS A 240 -6.76 3.70 -6.82
CA LYS A 240 -7.23 4.91 -6.16
C LYS A 240 -8.51 4.60 -5.37
N SER A 241 -8.55 4.99 -4.09
CA SER A 241 -9.78 5.01 -3.30
C SER A 241 -10.64 6.21 -3.71
N ASN A 242 -11.89 5.96 -4.07
CA ASN A 242 -12.90 7.00 -4.13
C ASN A 242 -13.73 6.89 -2.86
N HIS A 243 -13.55 7.77 -1.88
CA HIS A 243 -14.11 7.81 -0.52
C HIS A 243 -15.53 7.23 -0.27
N ARG A 244 -16.21 6.68 -1.25
CA ARG A 244 -17.55 6.11 -1.13
C ARG A 244 -17.77 4.72 -1.71
N ASN A 245 -16.88 4.13 -2.53
CA ASN A 245 -17.29 2.91 -3.24
C ASN A 245 -16.21 1.95 -3.80
N ILE A 246 -14.91 2.12 -3.61
CA ILE A 246 -13.96 1.11 -4.14
C ILE A 246 -14.05 -0.18 -3.36
N PHE A 247 -14.09 -0.11 -2.03
CA PHE A 247 -14.34 -1.32 -1.25
C PHE A 247 -15.72 -1.90 -1.58
N SER A 248 -16.75 -1.09 -1.86
CA SER A 248 -18.04 -1.61 -2.29
C SER A 248 -18.03 -2.12 -3.74
N ARG A 249 -17.31 -1.52 -4.68
CA ARG A 249 -17.25 -2.02 -6.07
C ARG A 249 -16.20 -3.09 -6.31
N ILE A 250 -15.03 -3.01 -5.69
CA ILE A 250 -13.99 -4.05 -5.77
C ILE A 250 -14.21 -5.14 -4.70
N PHE A 251 -14.78 -4.81 -3.54
CA PHE A 251 -14.98 -5.73 -2.43
C PHE A 251 -16.43 -6.18 -2.20
N VAL A 252 -17.44 -5.53 -2.78
CA VAL A 252 -18.84 -5.97 -2.66
C VAL A 252 -19.14 -7.20 -3.51
N ALA A 253 -18.43 -7.43 -4.58
CA ALA A 253 -18.47 -8.78 -5.13
C ALA A 253 -17.56 -9.66 -4.26
N SER A 254 -18.13 -10.65 -3.57
CA SER A 254 -17.41 -11.68 -2.78
C SER A 254 -16.28 -12.35 -3.56
N LEU A 255 -16.27 -12.23 -4.88
CA LEU A 255 -15.26 -12.69 -5.81
C LEU A 255 -14.06 -11.72 -5.89
N ALA A 256 -14.27 -10.40 -5.84
CA ALA A 256 -13.20 -9.42 -5.84
C ALA A 256 -12.34 -9.51 -4.57
N LYS A 257 -12.95 -9.71 -3.41
CA LYS A 257 -12.22 -10.08 -2.19
C LYS A 257 -11.35 -11.32 -2.40
N LYS A 258 -11.88 -12.35 -3.05
CA LYS A 258 -11.11 -13.57 -3.32
C LYS A 258 -9.97 -13.34 -4.30
N LEU A 259 -10.16 -12.57 -5.36
CA LEU A 259 -9.20 -12.47 -6.46
C LEU A 259 -8.03 -11.56 -6.16
N VAL A 260 -8.25 -10.37 -5.61
CA VAL A 260 -7.16 -9.45 -5.23
C VAL A 260 -6.31 -10.02 -4.09
N PHE A 261 -6.89 -10.84 -3.18
CA PHE A 261 -6.18 -11.39 -2.03
C PHE A 261 -5.83 -12.87 -2.13
N GLN A 262 -6.51 -13.66 -2.98
CA GLN A 262 -6.03 -15.01 -3.32
C GLN A 262 -4.79 -14.97 -4.22
N ALA A 263 -4.58 -13.89 -4.98
CA ALA A 263 -3.41 -13.71 -5.83
C ALA A 263 -2.12 -13.46 -5.05
N LYS A 264 -2.15 -13.35 -3.71
CA LYS A 264 -0.94 -13.11 -2.90
C LYS A 264 -0.19 -11.82 -3.28
N THR A 265 -0.89 -10.81 -3.80
CA THR A 265 -0.30 -9.60 -4.34
C THR A 265 -0.48 -8.44 -3.36
N PRO A 266 0.60 -7.72 -2.98
CA PRO A 266 0.49 -6.49 -2.20
C PRO A 266 -0.39 -5.46 -2.88
N LEU A 267 -1.04 -4.63 -2.06
CA LEU A 267 -1.95 -3.60 -2.53
C LEU A 267 -1.48 -2.22 -2.08
N ILE A 268 -1.41 -1.27 -3.01
CA ILE A 268 -1.28 0.16 -2.73
C ILE A 268 -2.65 0.80 -2.91
N VAL A 269 -3.17 1.40 -1.83
CA VAL A 269 -4.38 2.23 -1.90
C VAL A 269 -3.96 3.69 -1.85
N LEU A 270 -4.42 4.46 -2.85
CA LEU A 270 -4.11 5.87 -3.08
C LEU A 270 -5.37 6.73 -2.91
N HIS A 271 -5.23 8.03 -2.62
CA HIS A 271 -6.36 8.93 -2.35
C HIS A 271 -6.31 10.21 -3.18
#